data_f1f2df63a93e92dfab8a6bfe70bf19f1
#
_entry.id   f1f2df63a93e92dfab8a6bfe70bf19f1
#
_cell.length_a   1.000
_cell.length_b   1.000
_cell.length_c   1.000
_cell.angle_alpha   90.00
_cell.angle_beta   90.00
_cell.angle_gamma   90.00
#
_symmetry.space_group_name_H-M   'P 1'
#
loop_
_entity.id
_entity.type
_entity.pdbx_description
1 polymer ?
#
loop_
_entity_poly.entity_id
_entity_poly.type
_entity_poly.pdbx_seq_one_letter_code
_entity_poly.pdbx_strand_id
1 'polypeptide(L)'
;GRPVDGKGPLPPGPAPYPIHALPPPAHERSRVGGKVDLGVRAMNTFLTCCRGQRLGIFAGSGVGKSTLLSMMARNTDAEVSVIGLVGERGREVQQFIQEDLGEEGMARAVVVVSTGDEAPLLRKQAALTTTAIAEYFKSTGKQVLLLLDSVTRFAMAQREIGLARGEPPTLRGYPPSVFSELPHLLERAGPGMAAEGDITGLYTVLVDGDDMNEPIADAVRGIVDGHLVLDRRIAEQGRFPAIDLQKSLSRMLPGCHSPEEYEITKVARKALGRYADMEDLIRLGAYKAGSDPETDQAITFFRAASPFLSQSRGDKTPAAEGFADTYRMILESGIDDPLRSFFEERARAEATTAQ
;
A
#
# COMPACT_ATOMS: atom_id res chain seq x y z
N GLY A 1 19.57 13.21 15.27
CA GLY A 1 18.40 12.62 15.94
C GLY A 1 18.79 12.01 17.28
N ARG A 2 17.80 11.81 18.15
CA ARG A 2 17.97 11.00 19.36
C ARG A 2 17.39 9.62 19.08
N PRO A 3 18.04 8.52 19.52
CA PRO A 3 17.44 7.21 19.44
C PRO A 3 16.10 7.15 20.20
N VAL A 4 15.15 6.36 19.72
CA VAL A 4 13.82 6.22 20.35
C VAL A 4 13.92 5.56 21.73
N ASP A 5 15.02 4.82 21.99
CA ASP A 5 15.30 4.14 23.27
C ASP A 5 15.94 5.05 24.33
N GLY A 6 16.13 6.34 24.03
CA GLY A 6 16.70 7.31 24.97
C GLY A 6 18.20 7.18 25.28
N LYS A 7 18.93 6.28 24.60
CA LYS A 7 20.35 6.00 24.88
C LYS A 7 21.35 7.05 24.36
N GLY A 8 20.86 8.20 23.93
CA GLY A 8 21.70 9.29 23.43
C GLY A 8 21.78 9.31 21.88
N PRO A 9 22.57 10.22 21.30
CA PRO A 9 22.67 10.34 19.85
C PRO A 9 23.36 9.10 19.24
N LEU A 10 22.86 8.66 18.09
CA LEU A 10 23.55 7.64 17.30
C LEU A 10 24.93 8.13 16.85
N PRO A 11 25.95 7.25 16.78
CA PRO A 11 27.22 7.62 16.23
C PRO A 11 27.06 8.04 14.75
N PRO A 12 27.97 8.91 14.23
CA PRO A 12 27.98 9.22 12.80
C PRO A 12 28.09 7.95 11.97
N GLY A 13 27.34 7.87 10.87
CA GLY A 13 27.49 6.80 9.89
C GLY A 13 28.82 6.90 9.12
N PRO A 14 29.18 5.88 8.33
CA PRO A 14 30.46 5.80 7.61
C PRO A 14 30.57 6.87 6.52
N ALA A 15 29.48 7.39 6.00
CA ALA A 15 29.45 8.43 4.98
C ALA A 15 28.24 9.35 5.13
N PRO A 16 28.39 10.65 4.78
CA PRO A 16 27.25 11.55 4.71
C PRO A 16 26.33 11.17 3.54
N TYR A 17 25.02 11.28 3.74
CA TYR A 17 24.01 11.08 2.70
C TYR A 17 23.10 12.31 2.58
N PRO A 18 22.81 12.83 1.38
CA PRO A 18 22.03 14.04 1.19
C PRO A 18 20.58 13.82 1.57
N ILE A 19 20.04 14.67 2.46
CA ILE A 19 18.62 14.60 2.85
C ILE A 19 17.75 15.26 1.76
N HIS A 20 18.25 16.34 1.16
CA HIS A 20 17.58 17.07 0.08
C HIS A 20 18.14 16.59 -1.28
N ALA A 21 17.70 15.43 -1.72
CA ALA A 21 18.00 14.91 -3.05
C ALA A 21 16.83 15.13 -4.00
N LEU A 22 17.13 15.29 -5.28
CA LEU A 22 16.11 15.26 -6.34
C LEU A 22 15.77 13.79 -6.67
N PRO A 23 14.55 13.53 -7.16
CA PRO A 23 14.22 12.22 -7.71
C PRO A 23 15.20 11.79 -8.79
N PRO A 24 15.57 10.52 -8.89
CA PRO A 24 16.40 10.03 -9.97
C PRO A 24 15.76 10.31 -11.34
N PRO A 25 16.55 10.62 -12.39
CA PRO A 25 16.03 10.84 -13.74
C PRO A 25 15.25 9.62 -14.25
N ALA A 26 14.11 9.83 -14.89
CA ALA A 26 13.23 8.74 -15.32
C ALA A 26 13.89 7.74 -16.28
N HIS A 27 14.82 8.21 -17.14
CA HIS A 27 15.53 7.37 -18.11
C HIS A 27 16.61 6.48 -17.49
N GLU A 28 17.03 6.73 -16.25
CA GLU A 28 18.03 5.95 -15.52
C GLU A 28 17.40 4.87 -14.64
N ARG A 29 16.09 4.96 -14.40
CA ARG A 29 15.36 4.01 -13.56
C ARG A 29 15.12 2.70 -14.29
N SER A 30 15.30 1.58 -13.59
CA SER A 30 14.85 0.28 -14.04
C SER A 30 13.30 0.25 -14.16
N ARG A 31 12.78 -0.77 -14.82
CA ARG A 31 11.32 -1.02 -14.78
C ARG A 31 10.94 -1.55 -13.42
N VAL A 32 9.69 -1.29 -13.02
CA VAL A 32 9.08 -1.90 -11.83
C VAL A 32 9.25 -3.42 -11.90
N GLY A 33 9.77 -4.01 -10.82
CA GLY A 33 10.20 -5.40 -10.79
C GLY A 33 9.10 -6.42 -10.50
N GLY A 34 9.49 -7.60 -10.02
CA GLY A 34 8.60 -8.65 -9.55
C GLY A 34 7.73 -8.24 -8.36
N LYS A 35 6.82 -9.10 -7.94
CA LYS A 35 5.94 -8.81 -6.79
C LYS A 35 6.70 -8.71 -5.46
N VAL A 36 6.16 -7.88 -4.57
CA VAL A 36 6.54 -7.82 -3.16
C VAL A 36 5.49 -8.57 -2.36
N ASP A 37 5.92 -9.52 -1.54
CA ASP A 37 5.04 -10.14 -0.55
C ASP A 37 4.94 -9.22 0.67
N LEU A 38 3.74 -8.74 0.95
CA LEU A 38 3.43 -7.88 2.11
C LEU A 38 2.78 -8.67 3.25
N GLY A 39 2.57 -9.97 3.09
CA GLY A 39 1.94 -10.84 4.08
C GLY A 39 0.45 -10.57 4.31
N VAL A 40 -0.18 -9.71 3.53
CA VAL A 40 -1.60 -9.35 3.62
C VAL A 40 -2.35 -9.93 2.43
N ARG A 41 -3.24 -10.90 2.69
CA ARG A 41 -3.97 -11.66 1.65
C ARG A 41 -4.65 -10.77 0.61
N ALA A 42 -5.41 -9.78 1.08
CA ALA A 42 -6.13 -8.86 0.20
C ALA A 42 -5.19 -8.09 -0.74
N MET A 43 -3.99 -7.71 -0.26
CA MET A 43 -2.99 -7.03 -1.08
C MET A 43 -2.26 -8.00 -1.99
N ASN A 44 -1.72 -9.08 -1.43
CA ASN A 44 -0.93 -10.03 -2.19
C ASN A 44 -1.67 -10.63 -3.40
N THR A 45 -2.99 -10.81 -3.27
CA THR A 45 -3.81 -11.47 -4.30
C THR A 45 -4.55 -10.49 -5.20
N PHE A 46 -5.19 -9.45 -4.64
CA PHE A 46 -6.08 -8.58 -5.41
C PHE A 46 -5.47 -7.22 -5.79
N LEU A 47 -4.47 -6.77 -5.04
CA LEU A 47 -3.84 -5.46 -5.17
C LEU A 47 -2.32 -5.59 -5.15
N THR A 48 -1.83 -6.67 -5.75
CA THR A 48 -0.42 -7.03 -5.70
C THR A 48 0.49 -5.83 -5.97
N CYS A 49 1.43 -5.65 -5.05
CA CYS A 49 2.43 -4.60 -5.12
C CYS A 49 3.68 -5.13 -5.83
N CYS A 50 4.20 -4.35 -6.76
CA CYS A 50 5.46 -4.69 -7.46
C CYS A 50 6.64 -4.01 -6.76
N ARG A 51 7.84 -4.57 -6.87
CA ARG A 51 9.08 -3.96 -6.37
C ARG A 51 9.33 -2.63 -7.05
N GLY A 52 9.57 -1.59 -6.26
CA GLY A 52 9.71 -0.22 -6.75
C GLY A 52 8.38 0.49 -7.05
N GLN A 53 7.23 -0.09 -6.74
CA GLN A 53 5.93 0.58 -6.86
C GLN A 53 5.71 1.58 -5.73
N ARG A 54 5.03 2.68 -6.03
CA ARG A 54 4.51 3.64 -5.04
C ARG A 54 3.01 3.44 -4.89
N LEU A 55 2.56 3.18 -3.66
CA LEU A 55 1.16 2.92 -3.35
C LEU A 55 0.66 3.90 -2.28
N GLY A 56 -0.46 4.56 -2.54
CA GLY A 56 -1.15 5.41 -1.56
C GLY A 56 -2.11 4.58 -0.71
N ILE A 57 -2.11 4.76 0.61
CA ILE A 57 -3.06 4.13 1.54
C ILE A 57 -3.97 5.23 2.09
N PHE A 58 -5.19 5.26 1.60
CA PHE A 58 -6.19 6.28 1.93
C PHE A 58 -7.09 5.77 3.05
N ALA A 59 -7.12 6.47 4.15
CA ALA A 59 -7.81 6.03 5.35
C ALA A 59 -8.39 7.20 6.16
N GLY A 60 -9.63 7.05 6.59
CA GLY A 60 -10.16 7.86 7.68
C GLY A 60 -9.56 7.51 9.04
N SER A 61 -9.95 8.22 10.09
CA SER A 61 -9.51 7.90 11.45
C SER A 61 -10.15 6.60 11.96
N GLY A 62 -9.37 5.75 12.62
CA GLY A 62 -9.89 4.58 13.36
C GLY A 62 -10.27 3.36 12.51
N VAL A 63 -9.90 3.29 11.23
CA VAL A 63 -10.22 2.17 10.32
C VAL A 63 -9.17 1.05 10.28
N GLY A 64 -8.20 1.06 11.21
CA GLY A 64 -7.16 0.02 11.29
C GLY A 64 -5.90 0.30 10.46
N LYS A 65 -5.64 1.55 10.06
CA LYS A 65 -4.47 1.96 9.28
C LYS A 65 -3.15 1.49 9.92
N SER A 66 -2.89 1.83 11.17
CA SER A 66 -1.61 1.50 11.85
C SER A 66 -1.40 0.00 11.99
N THR A 67 -2.47 -0.75 12.24
CA THR A 67 -2.44 -2.22 12.25
C THR A 67 -2.03 -2.78 10.89
N LEU A 68 -2.62 -2.30 9.80
CA LEU A 68 -2.26 -2.73 8.46
C LEU A 68 -0.79 -2.41 8.13
N LEU A 69 -0.31 -1.21 8.48
CA LEU A 69 1.09 -0.82 8.29
C LEU A 69 2.05 -1.75 9.03
N SER A 70 1.73 -2.08 10.28
CA SER A 70 2.57 -2.97 11.08
C SER A 70 2.59 -4.40 10.52
N MET A 71 1.45 -4.92 10.05
CA MET A 71 1.38 -6.22 9.38
C MET A 71 2.30 -6.25 8.16
N MET A 72 2.24 -5.23 7.30
CA MET A 72 3.09 -5.13 6.12
C MET A 72 4.57 -5.00 6.48
N ALA A 73 4.92 -4.15 7.46
CA ALA A 73 6.31 -3.97 7.89
C ALA A 73 6.94 -5.25 8.47
N ARG A 74 6.16 -6.04 9.23
CA ARG A 74 6.63 -7.29 9.81
C ARG A 74 6.70 -8.44 8.81
N ASN A 75 5.73 -8.51 7.91
CA ASN A 75 5.52 -9.70 7.09
C ASN A 75 6.14 -9.59 5.69
N THR A 76 6.60 -8.39 5.30
CA THR A 76 7.19 -8.17 3.97
C THR A 76 8.42 -9.05 3.71
N ASP A 77 8.63 -9.41 2.45
CA ASP A 77 9.86 -10.04 1.96
C ASP A 77 10.97 -9.02 1.64
N ALA A 78 10.73 -7.72 1.81
CA ALA A 78 11.77 -6.71 1.70
C ALA A 78 12.83 -6.88 2.79
N GLU A 79 14.11 -6.62 2.44
CA GLU A 79 15.25 -6.83 3.34
C GLU A 79 15.29 -5.79 4.48
N VAL A 80 14.85 -4.57 4.20
CA VAL A 80 14.85 -3.46 5.16
C VAL A 80 13.53 -2.70 5.08
N SER A 81 12.94 -2.42 6.23
CA SER A 81 11.78 -1.51 6.35
C SER A 81 12.24 -0.16 6.90
N VAL A 82 11.97 0.92 6.19
CA VAL A 82 12.23 2.30 6.66
C VAL A 82 10.91 2.99 6.89
N ILE A 83 10.64 3.37 8.14
CA ILE A 83 9.32 3.81 8.59
C ILE A 83 9.43 5.24 9.10
N GLY A 84 8.70 6.16 8.49
CA GLY A 84 8.57 7.55 8.93
C GLY A 84 7.20 7.77 9.59
N LEU A 85 7.21 8.07 10.89
CA LEU A 85 6.02 8.46 11.66
C LEU A 85 6.03 9.99 11.81
N VAL A 86 5.29 10.67 10.94
CA VAL A 86 5.31 12.14 10.81
C VAL A 86 4.00 12.73 11.28
N GLY A 87 4.05 13.50 12.35
CA GLY A 87 2.90 14.19 12.91
C GLY A 87 1.92 13.29 13.68
N GLU A 88 2.32 12.07 14.03
CA GLU A 88 1.53 11.15 14.83
C GLU A 88 1.62 11.50 16.32
N ARG A 89 0.69 11.01 17.13
CA ARG A 89 0.68 11.25 18.58
C ARG A 89 1.73 10.39 19.27
N GLY A 90 2.44 10.92 20.26
CA GLY A 90 3.48 10.19 20.98
C GLY A 90 3.04 8.84 21.54
N ARG A 91 1.78 8.71 22.01
CA ARG A 91 1.22 7.43 22.45
C ARG A 91 1.06 6.42 21.31
N GLU A 92 0.62 6.87 20.15
CA GLU A 92 0.44 6.01 18.97
C GLU A 92 1.79 5.53 18.44
N VAL A 93 2.81 6.38 18.49
CA VAL A 93 4.19 6.03 18.15
C VAL A 93 4.74 4.92 19.06
N GLN A 94 4.56 5.05 20.37
CA GLN A 94 5.02 4.03 21.32
C GLN A 94 4.30 2.70 21.11
N GLN A 95 2.98 2.74 20.94
CA GLN A 95 2.18 1.55 20.66
C GLN A 95 2.62 0.87 19.37
N PHE A 96 2.83 1.63 18.30
CA PHE A 96 3.28 1.10 17.02
C PHE A 96 4.65 0.39 17.14
N ILE A 97 5.62 1.00 17.84
CA ILE A 97 6.95 0.42 17.98
C ILE A 97 6.94 -0.81 18.90
N GLN A 98 6.28 -0.73 20.04
CA GLN A 98 6.35 -1.79 21.07
C GLN A 98 5.40 -2.94 20.83
N GLU A 99 4.16 -2.64 20.41
CA GLU A 99 3.11 -3.65 20.28
C GLU A 99 2.90 -4.09 18.84
N ASP A 100 2.85 -3.12 17.91
CA ASP A 100 2.48 -3.40 16.53
C ASP A 100 3.68 -3.93 15.73
N LEU A 101 4.85 -3.29 15.82
CA LEU A 101 6.06 -3.71 15.13
C LEU A 101 6.81 -4.79 15.92
N GLY A 102 6.96 -4.59 17.23
CA GLY A 102 7.61 -5.51 18.15
C GLY A 102 9.11 -5.73 17.86
N GLU A 103 9.74 -6.64 18.59
CA GLU A 103 11.18 -6.91 18.47
C GLU A 103 11.56 -7.47 17.09
N GLU A 104 10.76 -8.39 16.56
CA GLU A 104 10.98 -9.00 15.25
C GLU A 104 10.95 -7.98 14.12
N GLY A 105 9.95 -7.11 14.09
CA GLY A 105 9.85 -6.04 13.10
C GLY A 105 10.97 -5.02 13.23
N MET A 106 11.33 -4.66 14.47
CA MET A 106 12.42 -3.72 14.75
C MET A 106 13.80 -4.25 14.35
N ALA A 107 14.01 -5.56 14.35
CA ALA A 107 15.31 -6.15 13.98
C ALA A 107 15.75 -5.82 12.55
N ARG A 108 14.80 -5.50 11.66
CA ARG A 108 15.03 -5.13 10.26
C ARG A 108 14.40 -3.80 9.85
N ALA A 109 14.10 -2.95 10.82
CA ALA A 109 13.49 -1.66 10.58
C ALA A 109 14.33 -0.49 11.08
N VAL A 110 14.22 0.63 10.38
CA VAL A 110 14.63 1.95 10.87
C VAL A 110 13.39 2.80 11.02
N VAL A 111 13.17 3.36 12.21
CA VAL A 111 11.99 4.19 12.48
C VAL A 111 12.45 5.63 12.74
N VAL A 112 11.93 6.56 11.94
CA VAL A 112 12.12 8.00 12.09
C VAL A 112 10.82 8.60 12.61
N VAL A 113 10.91 9.35 13.70
CA VAL A 113 9.72 9.90 14.37
C VAL A 113 9.83 11.41 14.46
N SER A 114 8.71 12.09 14.15
CA SER A 114 8.48 13.49 14.53
C SER A 114 6.99 13.62 14.87
N THR A 115 6.71 13.89 16.14
CA THR A 115 5.33 13.95 16.66
C THR A 115 4.60 15.23 16.25
N GLY A 116 3.28 15.22 16.39
CA GLY A 116 2.43 16.34 15.95
C GLY A 116 2.64 17.66 16.69
N ASP A 117 3.20 17.60 17.89
CA ASP A 117 3.55 18.77 18.72
C ASP A 117 4.92 19.40 18.38
N GLU A 118 5.73 18.73 17.54
CA GLU A 118 7.01 19.28 17.08
C GLU A 118 6.83 20.36 16.01
N ALA A 119 7.86 21.22 15.86
CA ALA A 119 7.85 22.30 14.87
C ALA A 119 7.64 21.79 13.44
N PRO A 120 6.96 22.55 12.58
CA PRO A 120 6.69 22.15 11.19
C PRO A 120 7.93 21.76 10.39
N LEU A 121 9.05 22.47 10.62
CA LEU A 121 10.34 22.15 9.99
C LEU A 121 10.86 20.76 10.38
N LEU A 122 10.69 20.35 11.63
CA LEU A 122 11.10 19.01 12.09
C LEU A 122 10.23 17.92 11.48
N ARG A 123 8.91 18.14 11.41
CA ARG A 123 7.98 17.21 10.74
C ARG A 123 8.30 17.05 9.24
N LYS A 124 8.56 18.16 8.54
CA LYS A 124 9.03 18.12 7.14
C LYS A 124 10.35 17.37 7.03
N GLN A 125 11.32 17.70 7.89
CA GLN A 125 12.66 17.10 7.87
C GLN A 125 12.61 15.59 8.17
N ALA A 126 11.73 15.12 9.03
CA ALA A 126 11.56 13.70 9.33
C ALA A 126 11.15 12.91 8.08
N ALA A 127 10.20 13.40 7.29
CA ALA A 127 9.80 12.74 6.03
C ALA A 127 10.97 12.65 5.03
N LEU A 128 11.72 13.76 4.87
CA LEU A 128 12.88 13.79 3.98
C LEU A 128 14.02 12.87 4.47
N THR A 129 14.26 12.83 5.79
CA THR A 129 15.26 11.95 6.42
C THR A 129 14.89 10.47 6.25
N THR A 130 13.61 10.12 6.43
CA THR A 130 13.09 8.77 6.20
C THR A 130 13.39 8.33 4.78
N THR A 131 13.07 9.16 3.80
CA THR A 131 13.31 8.88 2.38
C THR A 131 14.81 8.75 2.09
N ALA A 132 15.65 9.64 2.63
CA ALA A 132 17.10 9.57 2.44
C ALA A 132 17.73 8.29 3.02
N ILE A 133 17.22 7.80 4.16
CA ILE A 133 17.65 6.51 4.73
C ILE A 133 17.26 5.36 3.80
N ALA A 134 16.05 5.39 3.23
CA ALA A 134 15.62 4.37 2.25
C ALA A 134 16.51 4.39 0.99
N GLU A 135 16.85 5.58 0.48
CA GLU A 135 17.76 5.74 -0.65
C GLU A 135 19.16 5.21 -0.36
N TYR A 136 19.67 5.41 0.87
CA TYR A 136 20.95 4.83 1.28
C TYR A 136 20.92 3.30 1.18
N PHE A 137 19.91 2.64 1.75
CA PHE A 137 19.83 1.18 1.66
C PHE A 137 19.65 0.70 0.22
N LYS A 138 18.83 1.41 -0.58
CA LYS A 138 18.68 1.14 -2.01
C LYS A 138 20.04 1.19 -2.73
N SER A 139 20.87 2.20 -2.48
CA SER A 139 22.19 2.36 -3.11
C SER A 139 23.18 1.25 -2.72
N THR A 140 22.91 0.53 -1.62
CA THR A 140 23.68 -0.66 -1.22
C THR A 140 23.13 -1.97 -1.81
N GLY A 141 22.21 -1.91 -2.75
CA GLY A 141 21.60 -3.07 -3.42
C GLY A 141 20.43 -3.72 -2.66
N LYS A 142 19.94 -3.12 -1.57
CA LYS A 142 18.89 -3.68 -0.74
C LYS A 142 17.49 -3.42 -1.31
N GLN A 143 16.62 -4.40 -1.16
CA GLN A 143 15.17 -4.22 -1.38
C GLN A 143 14.55 -3.54 -0.15
N VAL A 144 14.03 -2.34 -0.33
CA VAL A 144 13.56 -1.47 0.76
C VAL A 144 12.05 -1.30 0.70
N LEU A 145 11.38 -1.52 1.83
CA LEU A 145 10.00 -1.09 2.05
C LEU A 145 10.03 0.27 2.78
N LEU A 146 9.60 1.32 2.11
CA LEU A 146 9.42 2.65 2.69
C LEU A 146 7.97 2.85 3.10
N LEU A 147 7.73 3.05 4.39
CA LEU A 147 6.42 3.41 4.96
C LEU A 147 6.46 4.85 5.46
N LEU A 148 5.61 5.73 4.94
CA LEU A 148 5.51 7.12 5.41
C LEU A 148 4.10 7.40 5.94
N ASP A 149 3.99 7.53 7.25
CA ASP A 149 2.74 7.82 7.97
C ASP A 149 2.85 9.18 8.70
N SER A 150 2.31 10.28 8.15
CA SER A 150 1.52 10.36 6.92
C SER A 150 1.99 11.51 6.01
N VAL A 151 1.75 11.34 4.72
CA VAL A 151 1.96 12.39 3.71
C VAL A 151 1.08 13.61 4.00
N THR A 152 -0.14 13.40 4.51
CA THR A 152 -1.03 14.50 4.91
C THR A 152 -0.38 15.37 5.98
N ARG A 153 0.31 14.79 6.96
CA ARG A 153 1.02 15.56 8.02
C ARG A 153 2.24 16.29 7.46
N PHE A 154 2.95 15.69 6.50
CA PHE A 154 3.99 16.41 5.75
C PHE A 154 3.42 17.62 5.00
N ALA A 155 2.31 17.45 4.29
CA ALA A 155 1.63 18.53 3.59
C ALA A 155 1.15 19.64 4.53
N MET A 156 0.63 19.29 5.71
CA MET A 156 0.25 20.26 6.75
C MET A 156 1.46 21.02 7.27
N ALA A 157 2.59 20.36 7.52
CA ALA A 157 3.82 21.02 7.94
C ALA A 157 4.32 21.99 6.85
N GLN A 158 4.31 21.59 5.59
CA GLN A 158 4.68 22.46 4.47
C GLN A 158 3.69 23.65 4.32
N ARG A 159 2.40 23.43 4.58
CA ARG A 159 1.40 24.50 4.60
C ARG A 159 1.74 25.56 5.65
N GLU A 160 2.05 25.15 6.90
CA GLU A 160 2.44 26.06 7.98
C GLU A 160 3.70 26.85 7.62
N ILE A 161 4.69 26.20 7.01
CA ILE A 161 5.93 26.85 6.54
C ILE A 161 5.65 27.86 5.44
N GLY A 162 4.86 27.51 4.43
CA GLY A 162 4.51 28.37 3.31
C GLY A 162 3.75 29.61 3.76
N LEU A 163 2.71 29.42 4.59
CA LEU A 163 1.93 30.53 5.13
C LEU A 163 2.80 31.48 6.01
N ALA A 164 3.71 30.92 6.82
CA ALA A 164 4.65 31.73 7.62
C ALA A 164 5.64 32.53 6.75
N ARG A 165 5.89 32.10 5.52
CA ARG A 165 6.69 32.83 4.50
C ARG A 165 5.90 33.85 3.70
N GLY A 166 4.59 33.96 3.94
CA GLY A 166 3.70 34.88 3.21
C GLY A 166 3.17 34.30 1.87
N GLU A 167 3.27 33.01 1.63
CA GLU A 167 2.63 32.39 0.45
C GLU A 167 1.10 32.51 0.58
N PRO A 168 0.38 32.90 -0.50
CA PRO A 168 -1.07 32.99 -0.43
C PRO A 168 -1.69 31.60 -0.34
N PRO A 169 -2.71 31.40 0.52
CA PRO A 169 -3.47 30.15 0.55
C PRO A 169 -4.29 29.99 -0.74
N THR A 170 -4.33 28.77 -1.27
CA THR A 170 -5.12 28.40 -2.45
C THR A 170 -6.17 27.34 -2.11
N LEU A 171 -6.10 26.15 -2.68
CA LEU A 171 -7.08 25.08 -2.50
C LEU A 171 -7.18 24.65 -1.03
N ARG A 172 -8.37 24.80 -0.42
CA ARG A 172 -8.64 24.50 1.00
C ARG A 172 -7.55 25.02 1.97
N GLY A 173 -6.95 26.19 1.62
CA GLY A 173 -5.95 26.85 2.46
C GLY A 173 -4.53 26.30 2.35
N TYR A 174 -4.24 25.42 1.39
CA TYR A 174 -2.89 24.97 1.10
C TYR A 174 -2.21 25.95 0.13
N PRO A 175 -0.99 26.44 0.40
CA PRO A 175 -0.22 27.24 -0.53
C PRO A 175 0.33 26.40 -1.69
N PRO A 176 0.69 27.03 -2.84
CA PRO A 176 1.19 26.31 -4.02
C PRO A 176 2.42 25.43 -3.75
N SER A 177 3.29 25.83 -2.83
CA SER A 177 4.49 25.09 -2.47
C SER A 177 4.21 23.67 -1.97
N VAL A 178 3.03 23.41 -1.38
CA VAL A 178 2.64 22.08 -0.94
C VAL A 178 2.55 21.13 -2.13
N PHE A 179 1.89 21.56 -3.20
CA PHE A 179 1.67 20.74 -4.39
C PHE A 179 2.94 20.53 -5.24
N SER A 180 3.93 21.41 -5.13
CA SER A 180 5.23 21.22 -5.76
C SER A 180 6.15 20.29 -4.94
N GLU A 181 6.05 20.29 -3.61
CA GLU A 181 6.89 19.46 -2.73
C GLU A 181 6.42 17.99 -2.69
N LEU A 182 5.12 17.72 -2.87
CA LEU A 182 4.59 16.36 -2.86
C LEU A 182 5.22 15.45 -3.93
N PRO A 183 5.26 15.83 -5.23
CA PRO A 183 5.96 15.04 -6.23
C PRO A 183 7.45 14.87 -5.91
N HIS A 184 8.14 15.91 -5.45
CA HIS A 184 9.56 15.85 -5.10
C HIS A 184 9.83 14.80 -4.01
N LEU A 185 8.95 14.66 -3.01
CA LEU A 185 9.09 13.65 -1.96
C LEU A 185 8.75 12.25 -2.49
N LEU A 186 7.58 12.10 -3.12
CA LEU A 186 7.03 10.79 -3.48
C LEU A 186 7.79 10.12 -4.63
N GLU A 187 8.29 10.92 -5.59
CA GLU A 187 9.06 10.46 -6.74
C GLU A 187 10.47 9.97 -6.39
N ARG A 188 10.95 10.18 -5.18
CA ARG A 188 12.24 9.66 -4.70
C ARG A 188 12.22 8.15 -4.48
N ALA A 189 11.06 7.58 -4.16
CA ALA A 189 10.87 6.13 -4.18
C ALA A 189 10.67 5.61 -5.62
N GLY A 190 10.94 4.35 -5.80
CA GLY A 190 10.81 3.70 -7.10
C GLY A 190 11.90 2.69 -7.37
N PRO A 191 11.94 2.15 -8.60
CA PRO A 191 12.99 1.28 -9.03
C PRO A 191 14.35 1.97 -8.96
N GLY A 192 15.39 1.21 -8.58
CA GLY A 192 16.78 1.67 -8.61
C GLY A 192 17.36 1.70 -10.01
N MET A 193 18.61 2.16 -10.08
CA MET A 193 19.45 2.04 -11.27
C MET A 193 20.09 0.64 -11.34
N ALA A 194 20.81 0.33 -12.43
CA ALA A 194 21.54 -0.93 -12.54
C ALA A 194 22.44 -1.16 -11.31
N ALA A 195 22.37 -2.34 -10.71
CA ALA A 195 23.07 -2.77 -9.48
C ALA A 195 22.57 -2.15 -8.17
N GLU A 196 21.59 -1.26 -8.17
CA GLU A 196 20.88 -0.82 -6.97
C GLU A 196 19.69 -1.74 -6.64
N GLY A 197 19.21 -1.67 -5.41
CA GLY A 197 17.91 -2.24 -5.04
C GLY A 197 16.75 -1.30 -5.41
N ASP A 198 15.54 -1.64 -4.97
CA ASP A 198 14.34 -0.86 -5.20
C ASP A 198 13.80 -0.27 -3.89
N ILE A 199 13.10 0.86 -3.98
CA ILE A 199 12.29 1.37 -2.88
C ILE A 199 10.82 1.19 -3.24
N THR A 200 10.16 0.24 -2.61
CA THR A 200 8.70 0.12 -2.64
C THR A 200 8.11 1.09 -1.62
N GLY A 201 7.40 2.10 -2.09
CA GLY A 201 6.89 3.19 -1.24
C GLY A 201 5.41 3.00 -0.89
N LEU A 202 5.08 2.94 0.40
CA LEU A 202 3.71 2.94 0.91
C LEU A 202 3.47 4.25 1.66
N TYR A 203 2.56 5.07 1.14
CA TYR A 203 2.30 6.42 1.60
C TYR A 203 0.89 6.55 2.14
N THR A 204 0.74 6.81 3.43
CA THR A 204 -0.59 7.01 4.00
C THR A 204 -1.09 8.43 3.77
N VAL A 205 -2.36 8.51 3.46
CA VAL A 205 -3.10 9.75 3.29
C VAL A 205 -4.31 9.73 4.21
N LEU A 206 -4.39 10.67 5.12
CA LEU A 206 -5.55 10.84 5.98
C LEU A 206 -6.65 11.55 5.18
N VAL A 207 -7.83 10.94 5.15
CA VAL A 207 -8.98 11.44 4.39
C VAL A 207 -10.08 11.79 5.39
N ASP A 208 -10.28 13.09 5.61
CA ASP A 208 -11.30 13.58 6.53
C ASP A 208 -12.70 13.34 5.94
N GLY A 209 -13.57 12.69 6.74
CA GLY A 209 -14.93 12.38 6.30
C GLY A 209 -15.03 11.42 5.10
N ASP A 210 -13.98 10.63 4.87
CA ASP A 210 -13.87 9.68 3.74
C ASP A 210 -13.96 10.38 2.35
N ASP A 211 -13.65 11.72 2.28
CA ASP A 211 -13.68 12.52 1.05
C ASP A 211 -12.40 12.35 0.21
N MET A 212 -12.41 11.40 -0.71
CA MET A 212 -11.30 11.14 -1.64
C MET A 212 -10.98 12.29 -2.61
N ASN A 213 -11.81 13.36 -2.64
CA ASN A 213 -11.59 14.56 -3.45
C ASN A 213 -10.94 15.69 -2.65
N GLU A 214 -10.47 15.41 -1.45
CA GLU A 214 -9.66 16.32 -0.66
C GLU A 214 -8.36 16.63 -1.42
N PRO A 215 -7.87 17.90 -1.49
CA PRO A 215 -6.76 18.29 -2.38
C PRO A 215 -5.48 17.48 -2.24
N ILE A 216 -5.11 17.08 -1.03
CA ILE A 216 -3.92 16.25 -0.81
C ILE A 216 -4.16 14.81 -1.28
N ALA A 217 -5.35 14.27 -1.02
CA ALA A 217 -5.73 12.94 -1.48
C ALA A 217 -5.72 12.87 -3.01
N ASP A 218 -6.32 13.84 -3.69
CA ASP A 218 -6.34 13.90 -5.14
C ASP A 218 -4.94 14.08 -5.75
N ALA A 219 -4.13 14.99 -5.19
CA ALA A 219 -2.75 15.19 -5.63
C ALA A 219 -1.89 13.93 -5.49
N VAL A 220 -1.94 13.26 -4.32
CA VAL A 220 -1.19 12.02 -4.10
C VAL A 220 -1.65 10.92 -5.04
N ARG A 221 -2.97 10.75 -5.23
CA ARG A 221 -3.54 9.75 -6.15
C ARG A 221 -3.06 9.96 -7.61
N GLY A 222 -2.79 11.20 -8.00
CA GLY A 222 -2.23 11.53 -9.31
C GLY A 222 -0.75 11.16 -9.48
N ILE A 223 0.02 11.09 -8.37
CA ILE A 223 1.47 10.84 -8.38
C ILE A 223 1.80 9.35 -8.23
N VAL A 224 1.06 8.62 -7.38
CA VAL A 224 1.37 7.22 -7.05
C VAL A 224 0.90 6.24 -8.12
N ASP A 225 1.49 5.04 -8.14
CA ASP A 225 1.24 3.98 -9.11
C ASP A 225 0.05 3.07 -8.75
N GLY A 226 -0.70 3.44 -7.73
CA GLY A 226 -1.90 2.74 -7.26
C GLY A 226 -2.34 3.25 -5.90
N HIS A 227 -3.50 2.83 -5.47
CA HIS A 227 -4.05 3.25 -4.18
C HIS A 227 -4.88 2.15 -3.52
N LEU A 228 -4.82 2.14 -2.21
CA LEU A 228 -5.59 1.29 -1.30
C LEU A 228 -6.53 2.19 -0.51
N VAL A 229 -7.79 1.82 -0.45
CA VAL A 229 -8.81 2.52 0.34
C VAL A 229 -9.23 1.66 1.52
N LEU A 230 -9.10 2.19 2.73
CA LEU A 230 -9.68 1.59 3.93
C LEU A 230 -11.05 2.22 4.18
N ASP A 231 -12.08 1.39 4.16
CA ASP A 231 -13.48 1.83 4.26
C ASP A 231 -14.03 1.59 5.68
N ARG A 232 -14.63 2.63 6.24
CA ARG A 232 -15.22 2.61 7.59
C ARG A 232 -16.34 1.59 7.72
N ARG A 233 -17.20 1.44 6.70
CA ARG A 233 -18.32 0.49 6.74
C ARG A 233 -17.83 -0.95 6.83
N ILE A 234 -16.71 -1.26 6.16
CA ILE A 234 -16.06 -2.58 6.25
C ILE A 234 -15.51 -2.81 7.66
N ALA A 235 -14.89 -1.80 8.27
CA ALA A 235 -14.41 -1.87 9.65
C ALA A 235 -15.56 -2.06 10.65
N GLU A 236 -16.68 -1.33 10.48
CA GLU A 236 -17.88 -1.44 11.31
C GLU A 236 -18.58 -2.81 11.20
N GLN A 237 -18.42 -3.48 10.06
CA GLN A 237 -18.84 -4.89 9.87
C GLN A 237 -17.90 -5.90 10.54
N GLY A 238 -16.79 -5.45 11.15
CA GLY A 238 -15.83 -6.29 11.85
C GLY A 238 -14.81 -6.99 10.94
N ARG A 239 -14.74 -6.66 9.65
CA ARG A 239 -13.73 -7.21 8.74
C ARG A 239 -12.46 -6.36 8.75
N PHE A 240 -11.34 -6.96 9.15
CA PHE A 240 -10.02 -6.33 9.15
C PHE A 240 -9.00 -7.23 8.42
N PRO A 241 -8.06 -6.63 7.64
CA PRO A 241 -7.98 -5.21 7.27
C PRO A 241 -9.22 -4.72 6.51
N ALA A 242 -9.63 -3.49 6.78
CA ALA A 242 -10.86 -2.91 6.21
C ALA A 242 -10.68 -2.42 4.76
N ILE A 243 -10.00 -3.21 3.93
CA ILE A 243 -9.66 -2.87 2.55
C ILE A 243 -10.90 -2.97 1.65
N ASP A 244 -11.24 -1.87 0.99
CA ASP A 244 -12.25 -1.85 -0.07
C ASP A 244 -11.58 -2.19 -1.42
N LEU A 245 -11.78 -3.43 -1.87
CA LEU A 245 -11.18 -3.92 -3.12
C LEU A 245 -11.78 -3.24 -4.36
N GLN A 246 -12.99 -2.72 -4.29
CA GLN A 246 -13.64 -2.06 -5.43
C GLN A 246 -13.10 -0.64 -5.65
N LYS A 247 -12.81 0.08 -4.55
CA LYS A 247 -12.24 1.41 -4.58
C LYS A 247 -10.71 1.43 -4.68
N SER A 248 -10.05 0.25 -4.61
CA SER A 248 -8.61 0.11 -4.62
C SER A 248 -8.08 -0.37 -5.97
N LEU A 249 -6.91 0.14 -6.36
CA LEU A 249 -6.31 -0.11 -7.67
C LEU A 249 -4.78 -0.22 -7.58
N SER A 250 -4.19 -1.23 -8.22
CA SER A 250 -2.77 -1.26 -8.56
C SER A 250 -2.62 -1.07 -10.08
N ARG A 251 -1.97 0.02 -10.50
CA ARG A 251 -1.75 0.33 -11.93
C ARG A 251 -0.64 -0.51 -12.54
N MET A 252 0.12 -1.23 -11.71
CA MET A 252 1.22 -2.08 -12.16
C MET A 252 0.76 -3.47 -12.59
N LEU A 253 -0.49 -3.83 -12.33
CA LEU A 253 -1.06 -5.07 -12.82
C LEU A 253 -1.35 -4.99 -14.33
N PRO A 254 -1.06 -6.06 -15.10
CA PRO A 254 -0.59 -7.39 -14.69
C PRO A 254 0.93 -7.56 -14.57
N GLY A 255 1.73 -6.50 -14.62
CA GLY A 255 3.17 -6.53 -14.81
C GLY A 255 3.98 -7.38 -13.82
N CYS A 256 3.47 -7.63 -12.60
CA CYS A 256 4.11 -8.49 -11.60
C CYS A 256 3.36 -9.81 -11.32
N HIS A 257 2.32 -10.11 -12.11
CA HIS A 257 1.62 -11.40 -12.05
C HIS A 257 2.18 -12.39 -13.09
N SER A 258 2.10 -13.69 -12.77
CA SER A 258 2.11 -14.67 -13.84
C SER A 258 0.78 -14.57 -14.62
N PRO A 259 0.72 -15.09 -15.87
CA PRO A 259 -0.53 -15.11 -16.62
C PRO A 259 -1.68 -15.80 -15.86
N GLU A 260 -1.38 -16.89 -15.15
CA GLU A 260 -2.34 -17.64 -14.32
C GLU A 260 -2.85 -16.80 -13.15
N GLU A 261 -1.95 -16.16 -12.41
CA GLU A 261 -2.30 -15.28 -11.28
C GLU A 261 -3.19 -14.13 -11.75
N TYR A 262 -2.92 -13.58 -12.93
CA TYR A 262 -3.72 -12.50 -13.50
C TYR A 262 -5.14 -12.94 -13.82
N GLU A 263 -5.33 -14.11 -14.46
CA GLU A 263 -6.67 -14.63 -14.76
C GLU A 263 -7.44 -14.96 -13.47
N ILE A 264 -6.81 -15.56 -12.47
CA ILE A 264 -7.41 -15.80 -11.15
C ILE A 264 -7.90 -14.49 -10.54
N THR A 265 -7.03 -13.46 -10.48
CA THR A 265 -7.36 -12.17 -9.90
C THR A 265 -8.49 -11.47 -10.66
N LYS A 266 -8.48 -11.52 -11.98
CA LYS A 266 -9.48 -10.91 -12.86
C LYS A 266 -10.87 -11.52 -12.65
N VAL A 267 -10.97 -12.86 -12.60
CA VAL A 267 -12.24 -13.56 -12.36
C VAL A 267 -12.74 -13.30 -10.94
N ALA A 268 -11.87 -13.37 -9.93
CA ALA A 268 -12.23 -13.09 -8.55
C ALA A 268 -12.74 -11.64 -8.36
N ARG A 269 -12.05 -10.66 -8.97
CA ARG A 269 -12.51 -9.26 -8.91
C ARG A 269 -13.83 -9.05 -9.63
N LYS A 270 -14.08 -9.73 -10.77
CA LYS A 270 -15.39 -9.70 -11.48
C LYS A 270 -16.50 -10.21 -10.56
N ALA A 271 -16.29 -11.34 -9.89
CA ALA A 271 -17.26 -11.91 -8.96
C ALA A 271 -17.54 -10.99 -7.77
N LEU A 272 -16.50 -10.40 -7.15
CA LEU A 272 -16.67 -9.42 -6.07
C LEU A 272 -17.41 -8.15 -6.54
N GLY A 273 -17.12 -7.67 -7.76
CA GLY A 273 -17.83 -6.55 -8.37
C GLY A 273 -19.32 -6.85 -8.57
N ARG A 274 -19.63 -8.03 -9.13
CA ARG A 274 -21.02 -8.46 -9.32
C ARG A 274 -21.78 -8.54 -8.00
N TYR A 275 -21.15 -9.08 -6.95
CA TYR A 275 -21.77 -9.08 -5.61
C TYR A 275 -22.03 -7.66 -5.10
N ALA A 276 -21.04 -6.75 -5.23
CA ALA A 276 -21.18 -5.38 -4.77
C ALA A 276 -22.32 -4.62 -5.47
N ASP A 277 -22.49 -4.83 -6.78
CA ASP A 277 -23.60 -4.25 -7.56
C ASP A 277 -24.98 -4.74 -7.07
N MET A 278 -25.04 -5.95 -6.52
CA MET A 278 -26.29 -6.59 -6.07
C MET A 278 -26.49 -6.55 -4.56
N GLU A 279 -25.51 -6.07 -3.78
CA GLU A 279 -25.50 -6.15 -2.31
C GLU A 279 -26.76 -5.56 -1.68
N ASP A 280 -27.21 -4.39 -2.14
CA ASP A 280 -28.41 -3.75 -1.59
C ASP A 280 -29.68 -4.55 -1.88
N LEU A 281 -29.84 -5.11 -3.07
CA LEU A 281 -30.98 -5.96 -3.42
C LEU A 281 -30.99 -7.26 -2.61
N ILE A 282 -29.82 -7.84 -2.38
CA ILE A 282 -29.66 -9.06 -1.58
C ILE A 282 -30.03 -8.77 -0.12
N ARG A 283 -29.52 -7.68 0.44
CA ARG A 283 -29.78 -7.26 1.83
C ARG A 283 -31.25 -6.93 2.09
N LEU A 284 -31.92 -6.32 1.12
CA LEU A 284 -33.35 -6.00 1.19
C LEU A 284 -34.25 -7.22 0.93
N GLY A 285 -33.69 -8.38 0.58
CA GLY A 285 -34.46 -9.58 0.23
C GLY A 285 -35.18 -9.47 -1.11
N ALA A 286 -34.82 -8.49 -1.95
CA ALA A 286 -35.41 -8.29 -3.27
C ALA A 286 -34.80 -9.21 -4.34
N TYR A 287 -33.61 -9.76 -4.10
CA TYR A 287 -32.98 -10.73 -4.98
C TYR A 287 -33.50 -12.15 -4.66
N LYS A 288 -33.94 -12.87 -5.70
CA LYS A 288 -34.39 -14.27 -5.59
C LYS A 288 -33.31 -15.20 -6.12
N ALA A 289 -32.84 -16.12 -5.29
CA ALA A 289 -31.87 -17.14 -5.69
C ALA A 289 -32.40 -17.95 -6.88
N GLY A 290 -31.52 -18.26 -7.83
CA GLY A 290 -31.84 -18.96 -9.08
C GLY A 290 -32.35 -18.06 -10.21
N SER A 291 -32.51 -16.73 -9.99
CA SER A 291 -32.93 -15.80 -11.04
C SER A 291 -31.81 -15.39 -11.99
N ASP A 292 -30.57 -15.42 -11.51
CA ASP A 292 -29.38 -15.10 -12.30
C ASP A 292 -28.17 -15.92 -11.80
N PRO A 293 -27.71 -16.89 -12.63
CA PRO A 293 -26.60 -17.78 -12.25
C PRO A 293 -25.29 -17.04 -11.90
N GLU A 294 -24.96 -15.97 -12.62
CA GLU A 294 -23.74 -15.20 -12.33
C GLU A 294 -23.83 -14.52 -10.96
N THR A 295 -24.99 -14.03 -10.58
CA THR A 295 -25.19 -13.41 -9.25
C THR A 295 -25.18 -14.47 -8.15
N ASP A 296 -25.76 -15.65 -8.35
CA ASP A 296 -25.70 -16.74 -7.36
C ASP A 296 -24.27 -17.22 -7.12
N GLN A 297 -23.48 -17.35 -8.19
CA GLN A 297 -22.05 -17.68 -8.10
C GLN A 297 -21.27 -16.57 -7.37
N ALA A 298 -21.56 -15.30 -7.66
CA ALA A 298 -20.92 -14.17 -6.98
C ALA A 298 -21.24 -14.12 -5.47
N ILE A 299 -22.47 -14.44 -5.08
CA ILE A 299 -22.87 -14.56 -3.67
C ILE A 299 -22.10 -15.68 -2.97
N THR A 300 -21.98 -16.84 -3.64
CA THR A 300 -21.25 -17.99 -3.12
C THR A 300 -19.76 -17.66 -2.95
N PHE A 301 -19.16 -17.04 -3.97
CA PHE A 301 -17.77 -16.60 -3.93
C PHE A 301 -17.54 -15.57 -2.81
N PHE A 302 -18.39 -14.57 -2.67
CA PHE A 302 -18.25 -13.55 -1.62
C PHE A 302 -18.31 -14.17 -0.22
N ARG A 303 -19.18 -15.17 0.01
CA ARG A 303 -19.26 -15.87 1.29
C ARG A 303 -17.97 -16.62 1.63
N ALA A 304 -17.31 -17.20 0.65
CA ALA A 304 -16.01 -17.85 0.80
C ALA A 304 -14.87 -16.82 0.95
N ALA A 305 -14.88 -15.75 0.16
CA ALA A 305 -13.85 -14.72 0.14
C ALA A 305 -13.87 -13.83 1.41
N SER A 306 -15.01 -13.59 2.03
CA SER A 306 -15.10 -12.70 3.19
C SER A 306 -14.26 -13.15 4.38
N PRO A 307 -14.27 -14.44 4.82
CA PRO A 307 -13.33 -14.95 5.83
C PRO A 307 -11.88 -14.91 5.37
N PHE A 308 -11.59 -15.20 4.09
CA PHE A 308 -10.24 -15.14 3.51
C PHE A 308 -9.67 -13.71 3.58
N LEU A 309 -10.48 -12.69 3.32
CA LEU A 309 -10.11 -11.28 3.39
C LEU A 309 -9.97 -10.76 4.82
N SER A 310 -10.50 -11.49 5.80
CA SER A 310 -10.34 -11.17 7.22
C SER A 310 -9.06 -11.79 7.75
N GLN A 311 -8.14 -10.97 8.25
CA GLN A 311 -6.82 -11.41 8.69
C GLN A 311 -6.43 -10.74 9.99
N SER A 312 -6.03 -11.52 11.00
CA SER A 312 -5.57 -10.98 12.28
C SER A 312 -4.13 -10.45 12.19
N ARG A 313 -3.69 -9.67 13.19
CA ARG A 313 -2.34 -9.10 13.24
C ARG A 313 -1.21 -10.12 13.15
N GLY A 314 -1.43 -11.32 13.70
CA GLY A 314 -0.44 -12.39 13.77
C GLY A 314 -0.41 -13.27 12.51
N ASP A 315 -1.43 -13.18 11.67
CA ASP A 315 -1.53 -14.01 10.48
C ASP A 315 -0.59 -13.52 9.39
N LYS A 316 0.09 -14.47 8.77
CA LYS A 316 0.90 -14.26 7.58
C LYS A 316 0.51 -15.30 6.55
N THR A 317 0.21 -14.86 5.34
CA THR A 317 -0.09 -15.77 4.22
C THR A 317 0.81 -15.39 3.05
N PRO A 318 1.69 -16.28 2.60
CA PRO A 318 2.49 -16.04 1.39
C PRO A 318 1.62 -15.79 0.17
N ALA A 319 2.09 -14.99 -0.77
CA ALA A 319 1.33 -14.63 -1.98
C ALA A 319 0.88 -15.86 -2.76
N ALA A 320 1.74 -16.87 -2.92
CA ALA A 320 1.42 -18.10 -3.65
C ALA A 320 0.24 -18.88 -3.03
N GLU A 321 0.17 -18.95 -1.70
CA GLU A 321 -0.95 -19.56 -0.97
C GLU A 321 -2.24 -18.77 -1.15
N GLY A 322 -2.16 -17.43 -1.11
CA GLY A 322 -3.31 -16.55 -1.37
C GLY A 322 -3.92 -16.77 -2.75
N PHE A 323 -3.11 -16.93 -3.79
CA PHE A 323 -3.59 -17.25 -5.15
C PHE A 323 -4.22 -18.64 -5.24
N ALA A 324 -3.60 -19.65 -4.61
CA ALA A 324 -4.14 -21.02 -4.58
C ALA A 324 -5.50 -21.08 -3.89
N ASP A 325 -5.66 -20.41 -2.74
CA ASP A 325 -6.93 -20.32 -2.03
C ASP A 325 -7.99 -19.58 -2.84
N THR A 326 -7.62 -18.47 -3.50
CA THR A 326 -8.55 -17.73 -4.36
C THR A 326 -9.02 -18.57 -5.55
N TYR A 327 -8.12 -19.31 -6.17
CA TYR A 327 -8.48 -20.24 -7.26
C TYR A 327 -9.46 -21.33 -6.79
N ARG A 328 -9.19 -21.94 -5.63
CA ARG A 328 -10.10 -22.92 -5.03
C ARG A 328 -11.49 -22.33 -4.77
N MET A 329 -11.58 -21.13 -4.17
CA MET A 329 -12.85 -20.45 -3.93
C MET A 329 -13.62 -20.16 -5.23
N ILE A 330 -12.96 -19.83 -6.32
CA ILE A 330 -13.58 -19.65 -7.64
C ILE A 330 -14.27 -20.95 -8.08
N LEU A 331 -13.55 -22.07 -8.07
CA LEU A 331 -14.08 -23.37 -8.51
C LEU A 331 -15.23 -23.85 -7.59
N GLU A 332 -15.08 -23.75 -6.27
CA GLU A 332 -16.11 -24.14 -5.30
C GLU A 332 -17.39 -23.29 -5.41
N SER A 333 -17.28 -22.09 -5.98
CA SER A 333 -18.42 -21.19 -6.21
C SER A 333 -19.18 -21.50 -7.51
N GLY A 334 -18.74 -22.51 -8.26
CA GLY A 334 -19.33 -22.90 -9.55
C GLY A 334 -19.04 -21.92 -10.69
N ILE A 335 -18.10 -21.00 -10.47
CA ILE A 335 -17.58 -20.12 -11.55
C ILE A 335 -16.69 -20.97 -12.46
N ASP A 336 -16.74 -20.70 -13.77
CA ASP A 336 -15.93 -21.40 -14.74
C ASP A 336 -14.44 -21.28 -14.40
N ASP A 337 -13.69 -22.37 -14.61
CA ASP A 337 -12.27 -22.44 -14.36
C ASP A 337 -11.51 -21.39 -15.18
N PRO A 338 -10.93 -20.35 -14.52
CA PRO A 338 -10.23 -19.28 -15.22
C PRO A 338 -8.98 -19.76 -15.97
N LEU A 339 -8.44 -20.92 -15.62
CA LEU A 339 -7.22 -21.44 -16.21
C LEU A 339 -7.50 -22.44 -17.35
N ARG A 340 -8.74 -22.87 -17.53
CA ARG A 340 -9.09 -23.87 -18.55
C ARG A 340 -8.76 -23.39 -19.97
N SER A 341 -9.25 -22.22 -20.36
CA SER A 341 -8.97 -21.63 -21.66
C SER A 341 -7.49 -21.33 -21.86
N PHE A 342 -6.82 -20.88 -20.80
CA PHE A 342 -5.39 -20.61 -20.80
C PHE A 342 -4.56 -21.86 -21.09
N PHE A 343 -4.84 -22.99 -20.46
CA PHE A 343 -4.15 -24.25 -20.73
C PHE A 343 -4.50 -24.82 -22.10
N GLU A 344 -5.74 -24.68 -22.57
CA GLU A 344 -6.14 -25.11 -23.92
C GLU A 344 -5.43 -24.29 -25.01
N GLU A 345 -5.33 -22.99 -24.88
CA GLU A 345 -4.61 -22.11 -25.81
C GLU A 345 -3.10 -22.40 -25.81
N ARG A 346 -2.51 -22.61 -24.65
CA ARG A 346 -1.09 -22.97 -24.53
C ARG A 346 -0.80 -24.32 -25.17
N ALA A 347 -1.62 -25.32 -24.93
CA ALA A 347 -1.49 -26.64 -25.57
C ALA A 347 -1.61 -26.55 -27.11
N ARG A 348 -2.51 -25.72 -27.65
CA ARG A 348 -2.63 -25.47 -29.10
C ARG A 348 -1.39 -24.78 -29.66
N ALA A 349 -0.86 -23.76 -28.96
CA ALA A 349 0.33 -23.05 -29.38
C ALA A 349 1.57 -23.97 -29.41
N GLU A 350 1.75 -24.81 -28.39
CA GLU A 350 2.84 -25.78 -28.31
C GLU A 350 2.72 -26.83 -29.43
N ALA A 351 1.52 -27.31 -29.76
CA ALA A 351 1.27 -28.23 -30.86
C ALA A 351 1.57 -27.63 -32.24
N THR A 352 1.33 -26.31 -32.41
CA THR A 352 1.63 -25.60 -33.67
C THR A 352 3.13 -25.31 -33.83
N THR A 353 3.87 -25.17 -32.74
CA THR A 353 5.34 -24.92 -32.78
C THR A 353 6.14 -26.22 -32.98
N ALA A 354 5.53 -27.38 -32.74
CA ALA A 354 6.15 -28.70 -32.91
C ALA A 354 5.97 -29.28 -34.33
N GLN A 355 5.24 -28.60 -35.23
CA GLN A 355 5.11 -28.89 -36.67
C GLN A 355 6.01 -27.97 -37.49
#